data_5391134e1d40750df4bb35ad35da41ad
#
_entry.id   5391134e1d40750df4bb35ad35da41ad
#
_cell.length_a   1.000
_cell.length_b   1.000
_cell.length_c   1.000
_cell.angle_alpha   90.00
_cell.angle_beta   90.00
_cell.angle_gamma   90.00
#
_symmetry.space_group_name_H-M   'P 1'
#
loop_
_entity.id
_entity.type
_entity.pdbx_description
1 polymer ?
#
loop_
_entity_poly.entity_id
_entity_poly.type
_entity_poly.pdbx_seq_one_letter_code
_entity_poly.pdbx_strand_id
1 'polypeptide(L)'
;MGVHGVLPEEKVRAQPFEVNLELSVDLSAAGESDDLNDTVSYADVIDSVERVITHERFELLERLAQRIAVVCRADERVTEVVVEVRKLRPPVPTDVDYVAVRIVR
;
A
#
# COMPACT_ATOMS: atom_id res chain seq x y z
N MET A 1 8.26 -6.81 -4.28
CA MET A 1 9.48 -5.97 -4.26
C MET A 1 9.30 -4.77 -5.18
N GLY A 2 9.93 -3.67 -4.88
CA GLY A 2 9.81 -2.45 -5.68
C GLY A 2 11.09 -1.65 -5.66
N VAL A 3 11.13 -0.58 -6.50
CA VAL A 3 12.28 0.33 -6.62
C VAL A 3 11.85 1.70 -6.08
N HIS A 4 12.17 1.97 -4.84
CA HIS A 4 11.77 3.20 -4.16
C HIS A 4 12.86 3.66 -3.19
N GLY A 5 13.27 4.93 -3.27
CA GLY A 5 14.26 5.52 -2.39
C GLY A 5 14.99 6.69 -3.03
N VAL A 6 15.69 7.45 -2.20
CA VAL A 6 16.43 8.65 -2.62
C VAL A 6 17.87 8.32 -3.06
N LEU A 7 18.47 7.26 -2.54
CA LEU A 7 19.84 6.90 -2.88
C LEU A 7 19.95 6.38 -4.31
N PRO A 8 21.06 6.63 -5.02
CA PRO A 8 21.22 6.15 -6.39
C PRO A 8 21.03 4.64 -6.54
N GLU A 9 21.54 3.84 -5.61
CA GLU A 9 21.38 2.37 -5.61
C GLU A 9 19.93 1.95 -5.40
N GLU A 10 19.12 2.73 -4.67
CA GLU A 10 17.72 2.45 -4.45
C GLU A 10 16.86 2.73 -5.68
N LYS A 11 17.35 3.55 -6.60
CA LYS A 11 16.64 3.91 -7.83
C LYS A 11 16.71 2.84 -8.91
N VAL A 12 17.61 1.89 -8.78
CA VAL A 12 17.86 0.83 -9.79
C VAL A 12 17.72 -0.58 -9.23
N ARG A 13 17.63 -0.74 -7.92
CA ARG A 13 17.55 -2.05 -7.27
C ARG A 13 16.21 -2.24 -6.59
N ALA A 14 15.53 -3.33 -6.93
CA ALA A 14 14.33 -3.75 -6.23
C ALA A 14 14.67 -4.18 -4.80
N GLN A 15 13.82 -3.83 -3.83
CA GLN A 15 13.98 -4.20 -2.44
C GLN A 15 12.62 -4.59 -1.84
N PRO A 16 12.61 -5.33 -0.72
CA PRO A 16 11.36 -5.80 -0.13
C PRO A 16 10.65 -4.69 0.64
N PHE A 17 9.35 -4.57 0.38
CA PHE A 17 8.43 -3.72 1.12
C PHE A 17 7.31 -4.58 1.70
N GLU A 18 6.80 -4.18 2.85
CA GLU A 18 5.59 -4.74 3.43
C GLU A 18 4.54 -3.64 3.49
N VAL A 19 3.34 -3.94 3.04
CA VAL A 19 2.21 -3.00 3.07
C VAL A 19 1.09 -3.60 3.89
N ASN A 20 0.59 -2.85 4.86
CA ASN A 20 -0.57 -3.19 5.66
C ASN A 20 -1.67 -2.18 5.38
N LEU A 21 -2.86 -2.66 5.10
CA LEU A 21 -4.01 -1.85 4.72
C LEU A 21 -5.19 -2.13 5.64
N GLU A 22 -5.90 -1.08 6.04
CA GLU A 22 -7.21 -1.16 6.66
C GLU A 22 -8.18 -0.33 5.84
N LEU A 23 -9.22 -0.94 5.35
CA LEU A 23 -10.24 -0.29 4.54
C LEU A 23 -11.55 -0.23 5.31
N SER A 24 -12.11 0.98 5.45
CA SER A 24 -13.43 1.17 6.04
C SER A 24 -14.47 1.14 4.94
N VAL A 25 -15.38 0.17 5.01
CA VAL A 25 -16.42 -0.09 4.01
C VAL A 25 -17.70 -0.45 4.76
N ASP A 26 -18.85 0.01 4.26
CA ASP A 26 -20.12 -0.50 4.78
C ASP A 26 -20.32 -1.93 4.31
N LEU A 27 -20.35 -2.87 5.25
CA LEU A 27 -20.43 -4.31 4.98
C LEU A 27 -21.84 -4.87 5.07
N SER A 28 -22.86 -4.01 5.28
CA SER A 28 -24.25 -4.45 5.52
C SER A 28 -24.82 -5.23 4.34
N ALA A 29 -24.68 -4.72 3.12
CA ALA A 29 -25.23 -5.36 1.92
C ALA A 29 -24.58 -6.74 1.68
N ALA A 30 -23.25 -6.81 1.73
CA ALA A 30 -22.52 -8.08 1.54
C ALA A 30 -22.81 -9.06 2.67
N GLY A 31 -22.99 -8.57 3.90
CA GLY A 31 -23.34 -9.40 5.04
C GLY A 31 -24.71 -10.07 4.91
N GLU A 32 -25.62 -9.44 4.17
CA GLU A 32 -26.94 -10.00 3.88
C GLU A 32 -26.96 -10.90 2.63
N SER A 33 -26.29 -10.46 1.55
CA SER A 33 -26.39 -11.10 0.24
C SER A 33 -25.40 -12.22 0.00
N ASP A 34 -24.25 -12.18 0.66
CA ASP A 34 -23.11 -13.06 0.37
C ASP A 34 -22.64 -12.94 -1.11
N ASP A 35 -22.82 -11.75 -1.70
CA ASP A 35 -22.46 -11.47 -3.08
C ASP A 35 -21.23 -10.55 -3.11
N LEU A 36 -20.17 -10.97 -3.82
CA LEU A 36 -18.94 -10.19 -3.95
C LEU A 36 -19.19 -8.81 -4.60
N ASN A 37 -20.20 -8.69 -5.44
CA ASN A 37 -20.54 -7.40 -6.07
C ASN A 37 -21.06 -6.35 -5.06
N ASP A 38 -21.44 -6.77 -3.87
CA ASP A 38 -21.95 -5.89 -2.81
C ASP A 38 -20.85 -5.42 -1.86
N THR A 39 -19.60 -5.74 -2.15
CA THR A 39 -18.45 -5.33 -1.33
C THR A 39 -17.25 -4.99 -2.19
N VAL A 40 -16.18 -4.53 -1.54
CA VAL A 40 -14.87 -4.33 -2.17
C VAL A 40 -14.15 -5.67 -2.25
N SER A 41 -13.67 -6.04 -3.46
CA SER A 41 -12.84 -7.22 -3.62
C SER A 41 -11.43 -6.94 -3.11
N TYR A 42 -11.03 -7.57 -2.00
CA TYR A 42 -9.67 -7.38 -1.49
C TYR A 42 -8.60 -7.92 -2.44
N ALA A 43 -8.92 -8.93 -3.24
CA ALA A 43 -7.98 -9.44 -4.24
C ALA A 43 -7.66 -8.39 -5.31
N ASP A 44 -8.67 -7.64 -5.78
CA ASP A 44 -8.46 -6.56 -6.74
C ASP A 44 -7.65 -5.41 -6.14
N VAL A 45 -7.90 -5.09 -4.87
CA VAL A 45 -7.12 -4.06 -4.15
C VAL A 45 -5.67 -4.48 -4.03
N ILE A 46 -5.40 -5.72 -3.64
CA ILE A 46 -4.03 -6.26 -3.51
C ILE A 46 -3.31 -6.19 -4.86
N ASP A 47 -3.95 -6.60 -5.95
CA ASP A 47 -3.38 -6.54 -7.29
C ASP A 47 -3.02 -5.11 -7.69
N SER A 48 -3.91 -4.15 -7.42
CA SER A 48 -3.69 -2.75 -7.75
C SER A 48 -2.53 -2.16 -6.95
N VAL A 49 -2.45 -2.48 -5.66
CA VAL A 49 -1.35 -2.04 -4.79
C VAL A 49 -0.03 -2.65 -5.23
N GLU A 50 -0.02 -3.93 -5.58
CA GLU A 50 1.18 -4.60 -6.07
C GLU A 50 1.70 -3.95 -7.35
N ARG A 51 0.81 -3.56 -8.27
CA ARG A 51 1.21 -2.83 -9.49
C ARG A 51 1.87 -1.50 -9.18
N VAL A 52 1.37 -0.75 -8.21
CA VAL A 52 2.01 0.51 -7.77
C VAL A 52 3.43 0.22 -7.29
N ILE A 53 3.61 -0.75 -6.42
CA ILE A 53 4.92 -1.06 -5.84
C ILE A 53 5.91 -1.53 -6.91
N THR A 54 5.47 -2.36 -7.84
CA THR A 54 6.35 -3.00 -8.82
C THR A 54 6.60 -2.17 -10.08
N HIS A 55 5.65 -1.32 -10.48
CA HIS A 55 5.70 -0.59 -11.76
C HIS A 55 5.92 0.92 -11.63
N GLU A 56 5.64 1.51 -10.47
CA GLU A 56 5.86 2.94 -10.22
C GLU A 56 7.11 3.12 -9.35
N ARG A 57 7.70 4.31 -9.38
CA ARG A 57 8.92 4.62 -8.63
C ARG A 57 8.75 5.90 -7.85
N PHE A 58 9.11 5.86 -6.57
CA PHE A 58 9.02 7.01 -5.68
C PHE A 58 10.30 7.13 -4.86
N GLU A 59 10.66 8.35 -4.50
CA GLU A 59 11.82 8.61 -3.65
C GLU A 59 11.49 8.41 -2.17
N LEU A 60 10.28 8.77 -1.76
CA LEU A 60 9.86 8.76 -0.35
C LEU A 60 8.78 7.73 -0.09
N LEU A 61 8.86 7.06 1.07
CA LEU A 61 7.81 6.15 1.54
C LEU A 61 6.46 6.86 1.66
N GLU A 62 6.48 8.13 2.08
CA GLU A 62 5.28 8.97 2.20
C GLU A 62 4.54 9.09 0.87
N ARG A 63 5.29 9.28 -0.21
CA ARG A 63 4.69 9.39 -1.56
C ARG A 63 4.14 8.03 -2.03
N LEU A 64 4.87 6.96 -1.78
CA LEU A 64 4.40 5.61 -2.09
C LEU A 64 3.10 5.31 -1.32
N ALA A 65 3.07 5.61 -0.02
CA ALA A 65 1.88 5.41 0.80
C ALA A 65 0.69 6.24 0.30
N GLN A 66 0.91 7.50 -0.08
CA GLN A 66 -0.14 8.37 -0.63
C GLN A 66 -0.70 7.80 -1.93
N ARG A 67 0.16 7.31 -2.82
CA ARG A 67 -0.27 6.70 -4.08
C ARG A 67 -1.10 5.44 -3.84
N ILE A 68 -0.69 4.61 -2.89
CA ILE A 68 -1.44 3.42 -2.50
C ILE A 68 -2.83 3.82 -1.95
N ALA A 69 -2.89 4.85 -1.13
CA ALA A 69 -4.17 5.36 -0.60
C ALA A 69 -5.11 5.79 -1.73
N VAL A 70 -4.60 6.49 -2.74
CA VAL A 70 -5.38 6.92 -3.90
C VAL A 70 -5.97 5.70 -4.63
N VAL A 71 -5.17 4.67 -4.84
CA VAL A 71 -5.62 3.44 -5.51
C VAL A 71 -6.69 2.73 -4.69
N CYS A 72 -6.51 2.64 -3.36
CA CYS A 72 -7.51 2.03 -2.48
C CYS A 72 -8.83 2.80 -2.46
N ARG A 73 -8.77 4.14 -2.56
CA ARG A 73 -9.94 5.01 -2.56
C ARG A 73 -10.63 5.09 -3.93
N ALA A 74 -10.12 4.46 -4.97
CA ALA A 74 -10.73 4.44 -6.29
C ALA A 74 -12.11 3.78 -6.29
N ASP A 75 -12.36 2.82 -5.39
CA ASP A 75 -13.70 2.30 -5.15
C ASP A 75 -14.42 3.24 -4.17
N GLU A 76 -15.54 3.80 -4.61
CA GLU A 76 -16.32 4.78 -3.83
C GLU A 76 -16.87 4.21 -2.53
N ARG A 77 -16.99 2.89 -2.41
CA ARG A 77 -17.43 2.22 -1.19
C ARG A 77 -16.41 2.32 -0.06
N VAL A 78 -15.14 2.58 -0.39
CA VAL A 78 -14.09 2.79 0.62
C VAL A 78 -14.21 4.22 1.13
N THR A 79 -14.55 4.38 2.40
CA THR A 79 -14.71 5.70 3.03
C THR A 79 -13.46 6.20 3.71
N GLU A 80 -12.60 5.28 4.15
CA GLU A 80 -11.32 5.60 4.77
C GLU A 80 -10.35 4.46 4.51
N VAL A 81 -9.09 4.78 4.35
CA VAL A 81 -8.00 3.80 4.27
C VAL A 81 -6.87 4.18 5.20
N VAL A 82 -6.36 3.19 5.92
CA VAL A 82 -5.10 3.28 6.66
C VAL A 82 -4.05 2.53 5.85
N VAL A 83 -2.97 3.21 5.50
CA VAL A 83 -1.84 2.62 4.76
C VAL A 83 -0.59 2.68 5.62
N GLU A 84 0.02 1.53 5.87
CA GLU A 84 1.34 1.44 6.46
C GLU A 84 2.28 0.80 5.44
N VAL A 85 3.38 1.48 5.14
CA VAL A 85 4.42 0.97 4.25
C VAL A 85 5.69 0.80 5.05
N ARG A 86 6.24 -0.41 5.05
CA ARG A 86 7.48 -0.76 5.72
C ARG A 86 8.56 -1.06 4.70
N LYS A 87 9.71 -0.42 4.86
CA LYS A 87 10.94 -0.77 4.16
C LYS A 87 11.69 -1.76 5.05
N LEU A 88 11.77 -3.02 4.61
CA LEU A 88 12.26 -4.12 5.45
C LEU A 88 13.79 -4.17 5.53
N ARG A 89 14.49 -3.50 4.60
CA ARG A 89 15.95 -3.43 4.58
C ARG A 89 16.39 -1.98 4.35
N PRO A 90 16.21 -1.09 5.34
CA PRO A 90 16.59 0.31 5.18
C PRO A 90 18.11 0.43 5.01
N PRO A 91 18.58 1.34 4.12
CA PRO A 91 20.01 1.49 3.82
C PRO A 91 20.72 2.35 4.88
N VAL A 92 20.72 1.90 6.11
CA VAL A 92 21.35 2.58 7.25
C VAL A 92 22.34 1.65 7.92
N PRO A 93 23.43 2.18 8.53
CA PRO A 93 24.45 1.35 9.17
C PRO A 93 24.00 0.81 10.54
N THR A 94 23.00 1.41 11.14
CA THR A 94 22.46 0.97 12.42
C THR A 94 21.54 -0.24 12.22
N ASP A 95 21.61 -1.20 13.12
CA ASP A 95 20.75 -2.37 13.06
C ASP A 95 19.32 -1.99 13.47
N VAL A 96 18.44 -1.95 12.50
CA VAL A 96 17.01 -1.69 12.70
C VAL A 96 16.20 -2.74 11.92
N ASP A 97 15.07 -3.16 12.46
CA ASP A 97 14.24 -4.17 11.84
C ASP A 97 13.59 -3.65 10.54
N TYR A 98 13.04 -2.46 10.60
CA TYR A 98 12.41 -1.81 9.44
C TYR A 98 12.22 -0.31 9.72
N VAL A 99 11.93 0.42 8.66
CA VAL A 99 11.44 1.81 8.72
C VAL A 99 10.04 1.83 8.10
N ALA A 100 9.12 2.56 8.71
CA ALA A 100 7.74 2.60 8.23
C ALA A 100 7.14 3.99 8.26
N VAL A 101 6.16 4.21 7.41
CA VAL A 101 5.25 5.35 7.46
C VAL A 101 3.81 4.82 7.52
N ARG A 102 2.94 5.55 8.21
CA ARG A 102 1.52 5.24 8.33
C ARG A 102 0.71 6.49 8.06
N ILE A 103 -0.23 6.39 7.15
CA ILE A 103 -1.13 7.49 6.81
C ILE A 103 -2.59 7.03 6.89
N VAL A 104 -3.49 7.98 7.15
CA VAL A 104 -4.94 7.79 7.14
C VAL A 104 -5.52 8.74 6.11
N ARG A 105 -6.31 8.24 5.17
CA ARG A 105 -6.91 9.02 4.08
C ARG A 105 -8.36 8.69 3.84
#